data_c3696de7e224d21366609cc29015064c
#
_entry.id   c3696de7e224d21366609cc29015064c
#
_cell.length_a   1.000
_cell.length_b   1.000
_cell.length_c   1.000
_cell.angle_alpha   90.00
_cell.angle_beta   90.00
_cell.angle_gamma   90.00
#
_symmetry.space_group_name_H-M   'P 1'
#
loop_
_entity.id
_entity.type
_entity.pdbx_description
1 polymer ?
#
loop_
_entity_poly.entity_id
_entity_poly.type
_entity_poly.pdbx_seq_one_letter_code
_entity_poly.pdbx_strand_id
1 'polypeptide(L)'
;SKKYSIYANFLNKLAKDLTTFYHSKLKGTFKVSNKLKGKGYDPVTTSDKAFEKFIRLKIKKKFPDHQVIGEEFGHKKSKSDFTWVIDPIDGTRSFVIGNPTWSNLISLNYKGYPILGLANFPVLKKYYLNYSDKIAYVYDNGKRKQISVNKKATFSSAKLSAAFHGALSLNQQKKIPKILKLMQFPCSDALSYSHLAEGRVDAVMQCSNKIWDIHPLIPIIKAAGGIVSTWSNKDAVNAGNILVSSNKIVHNKFLKLLKPVSK
;
A
#
# COMPACT_ATOMS: atom_id res chain seq x y z
N SER A 1 -2.48 22.07 -4.07
CA SER A 1 -2.17 23.27 -3.31
C SER A 1 -0.67 23.36 -3.02
N LYS A 2 -0.09 24.55 -3.02
CA LYS A 2 1.36 24.78 -2.78
C LYS A 2 1.84 24.21 -1.42
N LYS A 3 0.93 24.01 -0.45
CA LYS A 3 1.24 23.60 0.93
C LYS A 3 1.95 22.23 1.05
N TYR A 4 1.68 21.31 0.13
CA TYR A 4 2.26 19.95 0.19
C TYR A 4 3.31 19.69 -0.89
N SER A 5 3.63 20.68 -1.74
CA SER A 5 4.55 20.50 -2.87
C SER A 5 5.96 20.09 -2.43
N ILE A 6 6.47 20.62 -1.33
CA ILE A 6 7.79 20.27 -0.80
C ILE A 6 7.87 18.77 -0.40
N TYR A 7 6.81 18.24 0.18
CA TYR A 7 6.73 16.83 0.61
C TYR A 7 6.54 15.90 -0.59
N ALA A 8 5.66 16.27 -1.53
CA ALA A 8 5.46 15.50 -2.77
C ALA A 8 6.74 15.45 -3.62
N ASN A 9 7.46 16.56 -3.74
CA ASN A 9 8.76 16.60 -4.42
C ASN A 9 9.83 15.77 -3.72
N PHE A 10 9.80 15.75 -2.37
CA PHE A 10 10.68 14.88 -1.59
C PHE A 10 10.38 13.41 -1.87
N LEU A 11 9.10 12.99 -1.84
CA LEU A 11 8.69 11.62 -2.14
C LEU A 11 9.03 11.22 -3.58
N ASN A 12 8.84 12.12 -4.54
CA ASN A 12 9.21 11.89 -5.93
C ASN A 12 10.72 11.62 -6.11
N LYS A 13 11.56 12.40 -5.41
CA LYS A 13 13.01 12.19 -5.40
C LYS A 13 13.35 10.88 -4.67
N LEU A 14 12.70 10.61 -3.54
CA LEU A 14 12.94 9.41 -2.72
C LEU A 14 12.64 8.13 -3.51
N ALA A 15 11.57 8.09 -4.32
CA ALA A 15 11.25 6.94 -5.18
C ALA A 15 12.41 6.57 -6.12
N LYS A 16 13.00 7.58 -6.76
CA LYS A 16 14.17 7.39 -7.64
C LYS A 16 15.40 6.92 -6.85
N ASP A 17 15.67 7.57 -5.71
CA ASP A 17 16.80 7.21 -4.83
C ASP A 17 16.66 5.75 -4.33
N LEU A 18 15.44 5.29 -3.96
CA LEU A 18 15.16 3.92 -3.52
C LEU A 18 15.37 2.89 -4.65
N THR A 19 14.91 3.19 -5.86
CA THR A 19 15.13 2.33 -7.02
C THR A 19 16.62 2.20 -7.33
N THR A 20 17.36 3.31 -7.30
CA THR A 20 18.82 3.31 -7.47
C THR A 20 19.51 2.53 -6.36
N PHE A 21 19.12 2.72 -5.11
CA PHE A 21 19.68 2.02 -3.95
C PHE A 21 19.50 0.50 -4.06
N TYR A 22 18.30 0.04 -4.46
CA TYR A 22 18.06 -1.38 -4.72
C TYR A 22 19.01 -1.94 -5.78
N HIS A 23 19.02 -1.34 -6.98
CA HIS A 23 19.80 -1.88 -8.09
C HIS A 23 21.32 -1.82 -7.88
N SER A 24 21.81 -0.83 -7.13
CA SER A 24 23.24 -0.64 -6.91
C SER A 24 23.80 -1.35 -5.67
N LYS A 25 22.97 -1.64 -4.65
CA LYS A 25 23.44 -2.11 -3.33
C LYS A 25 22.75 -3.37 -2.82
N LEU A 26 21.48 -3.61 -3.15
CA LEU A 26 20.69 -4.65 -2.49
C LEU A 26 20.31 -5.81 -3.41
N LYS A 27 20.34 -5.62 -4.74
CA LYS A 27 19.93 -6.65 -5.68
C LYS A 27 20.80 -7.90 -5.55
N GLY A 28 20.16 -9.05 -5.27
CA GLY A 28 20.82 -10.34 -5.17
C GLY A 28 21.56 -10.61 -3.84
N THR A 29 21.55 -9.68 -2.89
CA THR A 29 22.27 -9.83 -1.63
C THR A 29 21.36 -9.60 -0.43
N PHE A 30 20.76 -10.67 0.11
CA PHE A 30 20.00 -10.57 1.36
C PHE A 30 20.05 -11.88 2.15
N LYS A 31 19.82 -11.76 3.47
CA LYS A 31 19.61 -12.88 4.39
C LYS A 31 18.18 -12.82 4.89
N VAL A 32 17.53 -13.97 4.98
CA VAL A 32 16.15 -14.08 5.48
C VAL A 32 16.17 -14.56 6.92
N SER A 33 15.32 -13.98 7.75
CA SER A 33 14.98 -14.49 9.08
C SER A 33 13.47 -14.48 9.29
N ASN A 34 12.96 -15.23 10.26
CA ASN A 34 11.54 -15.24 10.59
C ASN A 34 11.30 -14.38 11.84
N LYS A 35 10.36 -13.42 11.77
CA LYS A 35 9.96 -12.59 12.92
C LYS A 35 9.22 -13.40 14.00
N LEU A 36 8.53 -14.48 13.59
CA LEU A 36 7.75 -15.32 14.50
C LEU A 36 8.62 -16.38 15.18
N LYS A 37 8.48 -16.46 16.51
CA LYS A 37 9.02 -17.56 17.31
C LYS A 37 7.94 -18.64 17.43
N GLY A 38 8.12 -19.82 16.80
CA GLY A 38 7.17 -20.92 16.85
C GLY A 38 6.46 -21.19 15.52
N LYS A 39 5.16 -21.51 15.55
CA LYS A 39 4.38 -21.80 14.34
C LYS A 39 4.08 -20.51 13.57
N GLY A 40 4.25 -20.55 12.25
CA GLY A 40 3.98 -19.44 11.34
C GLY A 40 5.25 -18.94 10.63
N TYR A 41 5.04 -18.14 9.57
CA TYR A 41 6.11 -17.60 8.73
C TYR A 41 5.84 -16.13 8.45
N ASP A 42 6.66 -15.28 9.04
CA ASP A 42 6.68 -13.83 8.83
C ASP A 42 8.13 -13.41 8.50
N PRO A 43 8.52 -13.47 7.22
CA PRO A 43 9.90 -13.22 6.82
C PRO A 43 10.27 -11.75 6.95
N VAL A 44 11.50 -11.52 7.39
CA VAL A 44 12.20 -10.23 7.28
C VAL A 44 13.57 -10.47 6.66
N THR A 45 14.02 -9.55 5.84
CA THR A 45 15.34 -9.64 5.22
C THR A 45 16.26 -8.54 5.71
N THR A 46 17.57 -8.71 5.48
CA THR A 46 18.53 -7.63 5.71
C THR A 46 18.25 -6.41 4.85
N SER A 47 17.56 -6.60 3.72
CA SER A 47 17.15 -5.52 2.82
C SER A 47 16.03 -4.66 3.40
N ASP A 48 15.05 -5.25 4.13
CA ASP A 48 14.01 -4.49 4.84
C ASP A 48 14.66 -3.45 5.77
N LYS A 49 15.59 -3.90 6.61
CA LYS A 49 16.30 -3.02 7.54
C LYS A 49 17.19 -1.99 6.84
N ALA A 50 17.82 -2.36 5.72
CA ALA A 50 18.64 -1.44 4.94
C ALA A 50 17.81 -0.34 4.28
N PHE A 51 16.67 -0.67 3.70
CA PHE A 51 15.73 0.30 3.13
C PHE A 51 15.18 1.24 4.20
N GLU A 52 14.71 0.72 5.35
CA GLU A 52 14.16 1.59 6.38
C GLU A 52 15.21 2.55 6.95
N LYS A 53 16.45 2.10 7.19
CA LYS A 53 17.56 2.98 7.58
C LYS A 53 17.80 4.08 6.54
N PHE A 54 17.82 3.72 5.25
CA PHE A 54 18.02 4.67 4.17
C PHE A 54 16.92 5.73 4.14
N ILE A 55 15.65 5.32 4.22
CA ILE A 55 14.49 6.22 4.22
C ILE A 55 14.55 7.16 5.43
N ARG A 56 14.78 6.61 6.64
CA ARG A 56 14.89 7.40 7.87
C ARG A 56 16.00 8.45 7.81
N LEU A 57 17.16 8.14 7.24
CA LEU A 57 18.26 9.10 7.03
C LEU A 57 17.86 10.24 6.10
N LYS A 58 17.17 9.93 4.99
CA LYS A 58 16.67 10.95 4.05
C LYS A 58 15.64 11.88 4.71
N ILE A 59 14.70 11.31 5.47
CA ILE A 59 13.69 12.07 6.23
C ILE A 59 14.37 12.93 7.28
N LYS A 60 15.27 12.38 8.11
CA LYS A 60 15.99 13.12 9.16
C LYS A 60 16.76 14.31 8.60
N LYS A 61 17.39 14.14 7.42
CA LYS A 61 18.15 15.22 6.77
C LYS A 61 17.26 16.36 6.31
N LYS A 62 16.03 16.09 5.83
CA LYS A 62 15.14 17.09 5.25
C LYS A 62 14.09 17.63 6.21
N PHE A 63 13.62 16.78 7.13
CA PHE A 63 12.55 17.04 8.09
C PHE A 63 12.95 16.49 9.47
N PRO A 64 13.94 17.08 10.14
CA PRO A 64 14.54 16.54 11.37
C PRO A 64 13.54 16.42 12.54
N ASP A 65 12.53 17.30 12.57
CA ASP A 65 11.53 17.38 13.63
C ASP A 65 10.32 16.47 13.43
N HIS A 66 10.17 15.85 12.24
CA HIS A 66 9.05 14.97 11.98
C HIS A 66 9.18 13.63 12.73
N GLN A 67 8.03 13.09 13.12
CA GLN A 67 7.93 11.73 13.63
C GLN A 67 8.14 10.71 12.52
N VAL A 68 8.59 9.51 12.88
CA VAL A 68 8.74 8.39 11.94
C VAL A 68 8.28 7.11 12.62
N ILE A 69 7.34 6.41 11.99
CA ILE A 69 6.91 5.05 12.34
C ILE A 69 7.33 4.14 11.20
N GLY A 70 8.04 3.06 11.51
CA GLY A 70 8.41 2.05 10.52
C GLY A 70 8.25 0.66 11.07
N GLU A 71 8.06 -0.28 10.17
CA GLU A 71 7.84 -1.68 10.50
C GLU A 71 9.01 -2.30 11.26
N GLU A 72 10.26 -1.96 10.88
CA GLU A 72 11.46 -2.63 11.40
C GLU A 72 12.08 -1.94 12.63
N PHE A 73 12.01 -0.60 12.70
CA PHE A 73 12.65 0.18 13.77
C PHE A 73 11.66 0.96 14.63
N GLY A 74 10.35 0.68 14.50
CA GLY A 74 9.32 1.24 15.37
C GLY A 74 9.17 2.76 15.26
N HIS A 75 8.77 3.41 16.35
CA HIS A 75 8.33 4.80 16.38
C HIS A 75 9.42 5.73 16.96
N LYS A 76 9.93 6.64 16.13
CA LYS A 76 10.68 7.82 16.59
C LYS A 76 9.69 8.95 16.85
N LYS A 77 9.37 9.21 18.12
CA LYS A 77 8.45 10.28 18.56
C LYS A 77 9.09 11.67 18.47
N SER A 78 8.28 12.68 18.25
CA SER A 78 8.61 14.10 18.40
C SER A 78 7.34 14.91 18.72
N LYS A 79 7.44 16.24 18.86
CA LYS A 79 6.27 17.13 19.05
C LYS A 79 5.57 17.52 17.73
N SER A 80 6.05 17.02 16.59
CA SER A 80 5.48 17.36 15.28
C SER A 80 4.10 16.73 15.07
N ASP A 81 3.20 17.47 14.45
CA ASP A 81 1.93 16.92 13.93
C ASP A 81 2.15 16.03 12.68
N PHE A 82 3.34 16.08 12.06
CA PHE A 82 3.68 15.29 10.90
C PHE A 82 4.37 13.98 11.29
N THR A 83 3.90 12.88 10.72
CA THR A 83 4.46 11.54 10.94
C THR A 83 4.65 10.85 9.59
N TRP A 84 5.87 10.38 9.34
CA TRP A 84 6.16 9.47 8.23
C TRP A 84 5.86 8.04 8.68
N VAL A 85 5.11 7.30 7.86
CA VAL A 85 4.84 5.87 8.10
C VAL A 85 5.48 5.08 6.96
N ILE A 86 6.27 4.04 7.31
CA ILE A 86 7.15 3.35 6.37
C ILE A 86 6.93 1.85 6.45
N ASP A 87 6.66 1.23 5.30
CA ASP A 87 6.93 -0.18 5.05
C ASP A 87 8.12 -0.26 4.10
N PRO A 88 9.27 -0.76 4.56
CA PRO A 88 10.47 -0.83 3.71
C PRO A 88 10.33 -1.82 2.56
N ILE A 89 9.65 -2.96 2.77
CA ILE A 89 9.36 -3.96 1.74
C ILE A 89 7.97 -4.56 1.97
N ASP A 90 6.93 -3.91 1.43
CA ASP A 90 5.61 -4.54 1.32
C ASP A 90 5.68 -5.73 0.35
N GLY A 91 5.14 -6.88 0.78
CA GLY A 91 5.28 -8.12 0.02
C GLY A 91 6.64 -8.80 0.21
N THR A 92 7.16 -8.88 1.43
CA THR A 92 8.44 -9.54 1.74
C THR A 92 8.50 -10.98 1.22
N ARG A 93 7.37 -11.70 1.20
CA ARG A 93 7.30 -13.05 0.61
C ARG A 93 7.58 -13.03 -0.89
N SER A 94 7.04 -12.05 -1.61
CA SER A 94 7.33 -11.83 -3.03
C SER A 94 8.81 -11.48 -3.24
N PHE A 95 9.37 -10.62 -2.38
CA PHE A 95 10.79 -10.27 -2.42
C PHE A 95 11.70 -11.50 -2.27
N VAL A 96 11.42 -12.36 -1.29
CA VAL A 96 12.23 -13.56 -0.99
C VAL A 96 12.28 -14.55 -2.15
N ILE A 97 11.18 -14.72 -2.88
CA ILE A 97 11.12 -15.65 -4.04
C ILE A 97 11.51 -15.00 -5.37
N GLY A 98 11.93 -13.72 -5.37
CA GLY A 98 12.32 -13.00 -6.58
C GLY A 98 11.15 -12.50 -7.43
N ASN A 99 9.91 -12.48 -6.90
CA ASN A 99 8.77 -11.90 -7.61
C ASN A 99 8.91 -10.36 -7.62
N PRO A 100 8.77 -9.68 -8.78
CA PRO A 100 9.02 -8.24 -8.89
C PRO A 100 7.93 -7.34 -8.31
N THR A 101 6.89 -7.89 -7.68
CA THR A 101 5.68 -7.14 -7.27
C THR A 101 5.77 -6.46 -5.90
N TRP A 102 6.85 -6.69 -5.14
CA TRP A 102 7.10 -6.03 -3.86
C TRP A 102 7.35 -4.52 -4.02
N SER A 103 7.13 -3.76 -2.95
CA SER A 103 7.24 -2.31 -2.99
C SER A 103 7.84 -1.70 -1.73
N ASN A 104 8.34 -0.46 -1.83
CA ASN A 104 8.56 0.41 -0.69
C ASN A 104 7.31 1.29 -0.54
N LEU A 105 6.73 1.34 0.65
CA LEU A 105 5.55 2.15 0.95
C LEU A 105 5.91 3.25 1.96
N ILE A 106 5.61 4.50 1.62
CA ILE A 106 5.86 5.63 2.50
C ILE A 106 4.66 6.57 2.48
N SER A 107 4.13 6.93 3.65
CA SER A 107 3.15 8.01 3.76
C SER A 107 3.65 9.16 4.62
N LEU A 108 3.17 10.36 4.31
CA LEU A 108 3.18 11.47 5.22
C LEU A 108 1.79 11.64 5.82
N ASN A 109 1.70 11.53 7.13
CA ASN A 109 0.47 11.76 7.89
C ASN A 109 0.52 13.13 8.57
N TYR A 110 -0.61 13.80 8.64
CA TYR A 110 -0.82 15.00 9.43
C TYR A 110 -1.87 14.72 10.50
N LYS A 111 -1.51 14.90 11.77
CA LYS A 111 -2.38 14.58 12.92
C LYS A 111 -2.97 13.16 12.84
N GLY A 112 -2.13 12.19 12.49
CA GLY A 112 -2.49 10.78 12.38
C GLY A 112 -3.17 10.37 11.06
N TYR A 113 -3.55 11.32 10.19
CA TYR A 113 -4.24 11.01 8.92
C TYR A 113 -3.30 11.10 7.71
N PRO A 114 -3.27 10.07 6.82
CA PRO A 114 -2.38 10.07 5.66
C PRO A 114 -2.85 11.10 4.62
N ILE A 115 -1.94 12.02 4.25
CA ILE A 115 -2.19 13.10 3.30
C ILE A 115 -1.42 12.95 1.98
N LEU A 116 -0.23 12.34 2.03
CA LEU A 116 0.55 11.97 0.86
C LEU A 116 1.02 10.53 0.98
N GLY A 117 1.11 9.84 -0.14
CA GLY A 117 1.58 8.46 -0.21
C GLY A 117 2.46 8.20 -1.43
N LEU A 118 3.43 7.34 -1.24
CA LEU A 118 4.30 6.78 -2.27
C LEU A 118 4.23 5.27 -2.21
N ALA A 119 3.97 4.63 -3.35
CA ALA A 119 4.15 3.20 -3.57
C ALA A 119 5.20 3.02 -4.69
N ASN A 120 6.40 2.61 -4.31
CA ASN A 120 7.54 2.46 -5.22
C ASN A 120 7.83 0.98 -5.48
N PHE A 121 7.90 0.59 -6.74
CA PHE A 121 8.19 -0.76 -7.22
C PHE A 121 9.56 -0.78 -7.93
N PRO A 122 10.67 -0.96 -7.21
CA PRO A 122 12.01 -0.80 -7.75
C PRO A 122 12.34 -1.70 -8.93
N VAL A 123 11.91 -2.97 -8.88
CA VAL A 123 12.17 -3.94 -9.96
C VAL A 123 11.41 -3.57 -11.23
N LEU A 124 10.19 -3.06 -11.09
CA LEU A 124 9.35 -2.62 -12.21
C LEU A 124 9.72 -1.22 -12.72
N LYS A 125 10.63 -0.50 -12.04
CA LYS A 125 10.97 0.91 -12.32
C LYS A 125 9.72 1.79 -12.42
N LYS A 126 8.77 1.55 -11.52
CA LYS A 126 7.45 2.15 -11.50
C LYS A 126 7.11 2.64 -10.10
N TYR A 127 6.44 3.79 -9.99
CA TYR A 127 5.93 4.26 -8.71
C TYR A 127 4.67 5.09 -8.86
N TYR A 128 3.88 5.13 -7.79
CA TYR A 128 2.63 5.88 -7.67
C TYR A 128 2.76 6.90 -6.54
N LEU A 129 2.26 8.11 -6.78
CA LEU A 129 2.37 9.25 -5.86
C LEU A 129 1.20 10.19 -6.05
N ASN A 130 0.55 10.62 -4.97
CA ASN A 130 -0.39 11.74 -5.05
C ASN A 130 0.29 13.08 -4.74
N TYR A 131 -0.16 14.14 -5.38
CA TYR A 131 0.31 15.52 -5.18
C TYR A 131 -0.71 16.38 -4.44
N SER A 132 -1.96 15.92 -4.38
CA SER A 132 -3.05 16.53 -3.63
C SER A 132 -4.12 15.47 -3.35
N ASP A 133 -5.21 15.88 -2.73
CA ASP A 133 -6.40 15.06 -2.51
C ASP A 133 -7.14 14.66 -3.80
N LYS A 134 -6.82 15.28 -4.94
CA LYS A 134 -7.50 15.10 -6.24
C LYS A 134 -6.58 14.68 -7.38
N ILE A 135 -5.27 14.64 -7.16
CA ILE A 135 -4.29 14.41 -8.23
C ILE A 135 -3.29 13.36 -7.79
N ALA A 136 -3.28 12.25 -8.51
CA ALA A 136 -2.26 11.20 -8.38
C ALA A 136 -1.67 10.84 -9.76
N TYR A 137 -0.43 10.41 -9.74
CA TYR A 137 0.30 10.02 -10.94
C TYR A 137 0.91 8.64 -10.77
N VAL A 138 1.02 7.92 -11.89
CA VAL A 138 1.98 6.84 -12.07
C VAL A 138 3.19 7.37 -12.84
N TYR A 139 4.35 6.95 -12.40
CA TYR A 139 5.61 7.10 -13.12
C TYR A 139 6.08 5.71 -13.55
N ASP A 140 6.21 5.50 -14.84
CA ASP A 140 6.57 4.22 -15.43
C ASP A 140 7.72 4.44 -16.41
N ASN A 141 8.88 3.86 -16.12
CA ASN A 141 10.10 4.04 -16.89
C ASN A 141 10.39 5.52 -17.23
N GLY A 142 10.22 6.40 -16.24
CA GLY A 142 10.47 7.86 -16.37
C GLY A 142 9.31 8.66 -16.98
N LYS A 143 8.30 8.03 -17.55
CA LYS A 143 7.09 8.68 -18.07
C LYS A 143 6.06 8.88 -16.96
N ARG A 144 5.49 10.09 -16.88
CA ARG A 144 4.45 10.44 -15.92
C ARG A 144 3.08 10.46 -16.58
N LYS A 145 2.10 9.80 -15.95
CA LYS A 145 0.69 9.83 -16.36
C LYS A 145 -0.20 10.06 -15.15
N GLN A 146 -1.16 10.98 -15.25
CA GLN A 146 -2.21 11.10 -14.24
C GLN A 146 -3.09 9.86 -14.26
N ILE A 147 -3.46 9.38 -13.07
CA ILE A 147 -4.26 8.16 -12.92
C ILE A 147 -5.66 8.48 -12.39
N SER A 148 -6.59 7.62 -12.74
CA SER A 148 -7.95 7.62 -12.21
C SER A 148 -8.51 6.20 -12.23
N VAL A 149 -9.38 5.92 -11.26
CA VAL A 149 -10.12 4.66 -11.18
C VAL A 149 -11.10 4.50 -12.35
N ASN A 150 -11.55 3.28 -12.62
CA ASN A 150 -12.60 2.99 -13.56
C ASN A 150 -13.98 3.38 -13.00
N LYS A 151 -14.40 4.62 -13.21
CA LYS A 151 -15.69 5.14 -12.72
C LYS A 151 -16.91 4.43 -13.31
N LYS A 152 -16.76 3.75 -14.47
CA LYS A 152 -17.85 3.06 -15.19
C LYS A 152 -18.01 1.60 -14.77
N ALA A 153 -17.21 1.10 -13.82
CA ALA A 153 -17.32 -0.28 -13.35
C ALA A 153 -18.70 -0.57 -12.79
N THR A 154 -19.26 -1.72 -13.17
CA THR A 154 -20.48 -2.29 -12.60
C THR A 154 -20.12 -3.52 -11.78
N PHE A 155 -21.00 -3.96 -10.89
CA PHE A 155 -20.71 -5.15 -10.11
C PHE A 155 -20.58 -6.42 -10.99
N SER A 156 -21.37 -6.54 -12.06
CA SER A 156 -21.33 -7.68 -12.97
C SER A 156 -20.06 -7.78 -13.81
N SER A 157 -19.42 -6.65 -14.07
CA SER A 157 -18.17 -6.57 -14.84
C SER A 157 -16.93 -6.30 -13.99
N ALA A 158 -17.08 -6.19 -12.66
CA ALA A 158 -16.02 -5.80 -11.76
C ALA A 158 -14.86 -6.82 -11.76
N LYS A 159 -13.67 -6.32 -12.03
CA LYS A 159 -12.42 -7.06 -11.88
C LYS A 159 -12.01 -7.03 -10.42
N LEU A 160 -12.13 -8.16 -9.72
CA LEU A 160 -11.78 -8.32 -8.32
C LEU A 160 -10.39 -8.97 -8.16
N SER A 161 -9.51 -8.28 -7.48
CA SER A 161 -8.25 -8.81 -6.94
C SER A 161 -8.38 -8.97 -5.43
N ALA A 162 -8.24 -10.18 -4.91
CA ALA A 162 -8.39 -10.41 -3.48
C ALA A 162 -7.42 -11.46 -2.95
N ALA A 163 -6.97 -11.28 -1.70
CA ALA A 163 -6.19 -12.25 -0.98
C ALA A 163 -6.58 -12.23 0.51
N PHE A 164 -6.82 -13.41 1.04
CA PHE A 164 -7.21 -13.56 2.44
C PHE A 164 -6.07 -14.03 3.34
N HIS A 165 -4.92 -14.41 2.78
CA HIS A 165 -3.68 -14.81 3.46
C HIS A 165 -3.89 -15.79 4.63
N GLY A 166 -4.88 -16.72 4.50
CA GLY A 166 -5.25 -17.61 5.59
C GLY A 166 -6.02 -16.96 6.74
N ALA A 167 -6.34 -15.67 6.68
CA ALA A 167 -7.08 -14.95 7.71
C ALA A 167 -8.56 -15.36 7.80
N LEU A 168 -9.12 -15.91 6.72
CA LEU A 168 -10.46 -16.48 6.72
C LEU A 168 -10.41 -18.02 6.77
N SER A 169 -11.06 -18.61 7.76
CA SER A 169 -11.29 -20.04 7.81
C SER A 169 -12.16 -20.52 6.65
N LEU A 170 -12.13 -21.81 6.33
CA LEU A 170 -13.01 -22.41 5.31
C LEU A 170 -14.49 -22.12 5.58
N ASN A 171 -14.93 -22.16 6.85
CA ASN A 171 -16.30 -21.85 7.24
C ASN A 171 -16.68 -20.39 6.98
N GLN A 172 -15.74 -19.45 7.13
CA GLN A 172 -15.94 -18.04 6.76
C GLN A 172 -16.00 -17.87 5.26
N GLN A 173 -15.10 -18.52 4.49
CA GLN A 173 -15.10 -18.47 3.03
C GLN A 173 -16.39 -19.01 2.42
N LYS A 174 -16.95 -20.10 2.98
CA LYS A 174 -18.27 -20.64 2.57
C LYS A 174 -19.42 -19.62 2.68
N LYS A 175 -19.28 -18.57 3.50
CA LYS A 175 -20.28 -17.51 3.66
C LYS A 175 -20.22 -16.43 2.57
N ILE A 176 -19.16 -16.43 1.75
CA ILE A 176 -18.93 -15.41 0.70
C ILE A 176 -18.72 -16.02 -0.71
N PRO A 177 -19.53 -17.00 -1.14
CA PRO A 177 -19.29 -17.74 -2.39
C PRO A 177 -19.34 -16.86 -3.63
N LYS A 178 -20.14 -15.76 -3.61
CA LYS A 178 -20.18 -14.80 -4.72
C LYS A 178 -18.89 -14.03 -4.87
N ILE A 179 -18.22 -13.70 -3.77
CA ILE A 179 -16.89 -13.05 -3.79
C ILE A 179 -15.86 -14.03 -4.36
N LEU A 180 -15.83 -15.27 -3.86
CA LEU A 180 -14.88 -16.28 -4.31
C LEU A 180 -14.96 -16.53 -5.83
N LYS A 181 -16.18 -16.54 -6.40
CA LYS A 181 -16.38 -16.68 -7.86
C LYS A 181 -15.81 -15.51 -8.67
N LEU A 182 -15.71 -14.32 -8.08
CA LEU A 182 -15.19 -13.12 -8.73
C LEU A 182 -13.68 -12.93 -8.56
N MET A 183 -13.03 -13.71 -7.68
CA MET A 183 -11.59 -13.65 -7.42
C MET A 183 -10.78 -14.29 -8.55
N GLN A 184 -10.74 -13.65 -9.71
CA GLN A 184 -10.10 -14.18 -10.91
C GLN A 184 -8.81 -13.45 -11.27
N PHE A 185 -8.53 -12.32 -10.63
CA PHE A 185 -7.35 -11.51 -10.91
C PHE A 185 -6.29 -11.70 -9.82
N PRO A 186 -4.99 -11.78 -10.20
CA PRO A 186 -3.91 -11.92 -9.24
C PRO A 186 -3.95 -10.82 -8.18
N CYS A 187 -3.67 -11.18 -6.93
CA CYS A 187 -3.49 -10.22 -5.85
C CYS A 187 -2.01 -10.20 -5.45
N SER A 188 -1.41 -9.01 -5.52
CA SER A 188 0.01 -8.77 -5.28
C SER A 188 0.15 -7.54 -4.40
N ASP A 189 -0.14 -7.69 -3.12
CA ASP A 189 0.04 -6.69 -2.07
C ASP A 189 -0.32 -5.25 -2.54
N ALA A 190 0.54 -4.25 -2.34
CA ALA A 190 0.31 -2.86 -2.75
C ALA A 190 0.14 -2.67 -4.27
N LEU A 191 0.68 -3.56 -5.10
CA LEU A 191 0.52 -3.43 -6.56
C LEU A 191 -0.95 -3.57 -6.98
N SER A 192 -1.74 -4.42 -6.31
CA SER A 192 -3.17 -4.57 -6.57
C SER A 192 -3.93 -3.28 -6.26
N TYR A 193 -3.66 -2.64 -5.15
CA TYR A 193 -4.23 -1.32 -4.81
C TYR A 193 -3.82 -0.24 -5.81
N SER A 194 -2.57 -0.27 -6.25
CA SER A 194 -2.04 0.65 -7.27
C SER A 194 -2.72 0.44 -8.63
N HIS A 195 -2.96 -0.81 -9.02
CA HIS A 195 -3.71 -1.14 -10.23
C HIS A 195 -5.17 -0.64 -10.17
N LEU A 196 -5.81 -0.65 -9.00
CA LEU A 196 -7.13 -0.05 -8.82
C LEU A 196 -7.06 1.48 -9.04
N ALA A 197 -6.10 2.16 -8.44
CA ALA A 197 -5.92 3.59 -8.63
C ALA A 197 -5.65 3.97 -10.10
N GLU A 198 -5.03 3.07 -10.87
CA GLU A 198 -4.77 3.20 -12.31
C GLU A 198 -5.98 2.80 -13.19
N GLY A 199 -7.08 2.29 -12.59
CA GLY A 199 -8.29 1.85 -13.30
C GLY A 199 -8.18 0.48 -13.97
N ARG A 200 -7.19 -0.34 -13.61
CA ARG A 200 -6.95 -1.67 -14.19
C ARG A 200 -7.79 -2.76 -13.56
N VAL A 201 -8.08 -2.64 -12.26
CA VAL A 201 -9.01 -3.48 -11.51
C VAL A 201 -10.04 -2.59 -10.82
N ASP A 202 -11.18 -3.17 -10.42
CA ASP A 202 -12.35 -2.41 -9.97
C ASP A 202 -12.59 -2.56 -8.47
N ALA A 203 -12.07 -3.63 -7.86
CA ALA A 203 -12.10 -3.83 -6.42
C ALA A 203 -10.86 -4.61 -5.95
N VAL A 204 -10.40 -4.30 -4.74
CA VAL A 204 -9.33 -5.03 -4.05
C VAL A 204 -9.76 -5.33 -2.62
N MET A 205 -9.54 -6.57 -2.18
CA MET A 205 -9.80 -7.02 -0.82
C MET A 205 -8.56 -7.68 -0.25
N GLN A 206 -8.07 -7.19 0.88
CA GLN A 206 -6.98 -7.83 1.61
C GLN A 206 -7.26 -7.82 3.11
N CYS A 207 -6.74 -8.84 3.79
CA CYS A 207 -6.88 -9.02 5.24
C CYS A 207 -5.64 -8.56 5.98
N SER A 208 -5.85 -8.21 7.25
CA SER A 208 -4.76 -8.03 8.24
C SER A 208 -3.72 -6.98 7.89
N ASN A 209 -4.12 -5.96 7.10
CA ASN A 209 -3.24 -4.83 6.81
C ASN A 209 -2.81 -4.14 8.10
N LYS A 210 -1.56 -3.73 8.19
CA LYS A 210 -1.02 -2.81 9.19
C LYS A 210 -1.11 -1.37 8.69
N ILE A 211 -0.83 -0.42 9.55
CA ILE A 211 -0.87 1.00 9.15
C ILE A 211 0.14 1.32 8.04
N TRP A 212 1.30 0.68 8.04
CA TRP A 212 2.32 0.89 7.00
C TRP A 212 1.96 0.26 5.66
N ASP A 213 1.09 -0.78 5.61
CA ASP A 213 0.60 -1.38 4.36
C ASP A 213 -0.43 -0.48 3.67
N ILE A 214 -1.26 0.26 4.44
CA ILE A 214 -2.43 0.95 3.87
C ILE A 214 -2.32 2.49 3.87
N HIS A 215 -1.69 3.11 4.87
CA HIS A 215 -1.58 4.57 4.94
C HIS A 215 -0.96 5.19 3.66
N PRO A 216 0.10 4.60 3.06
CA PRO A 216 0.66 5.12 1.80
C PRO A 216 -0.31 5.06 0.63
N LEU A 217 -1.24 4.10 0.65
CA LEU A 217 -2.17 3.84 -0.45
C LEU A 217 -3.46 4.65 -0.36
N ILE A 218 -3.95 4.96 0.85
CA ILE A 218 -5.18 5.74 1.05
C ILE A 218 -5.19 7.05 0.24
N PRO A 219 -4.18 7.95 0.35
CA PRO A 219 -4.22 9.21 -0.37
C PRO A 219 -4.06 9.04 -1.89
N ILE A 220 -3.30 8.05 -2.35
CA ILE A 220 -3.16 7.74 -3.79
C ILE A 220 -4.51 7.31 -4.37
N ILE A 221 -5.19 6.37 -3.71
CA ILE A 221 -6.47 5.81 -4.16
C ILE A 221 -7.55 6.89 -4.14
N LYS A 222 -7.65 7.67 -3.05
CA LYS A 222 -8.64 8.76 -2.95
C LYS A 222 -8.41 9.83 -4.00
N ALA A 223 -7.16 10.23 -4.23
CA ALA A 223 -6.81 11.20 -5.26
C ALA A 223 -7.12 10.72 -6.69
N ALA A 224 -7.08 9.41 -6.92
CA ALA A 224 -7.52 8.78 -8.17
C ALA A 224 -9.05 8.61 -8.28
N GLY A 225 -9.80 8.95 -7.22
CA GLY A 225 -11.26 8.88 -7.17
C GLY A 225 -11.82 7.55 -6.66
N GLY A 226 -10.98 6.69 -6.08
CA GLY A 226 -11.39 5.43 -5.45
C GLY A 226 -11.91 5.61 -4.02
N ILE A 227 -12.52 4.56 -3.50
CA ILE A 227 -13.10 4.49 -2.15
C ILE A 227 -12.34 3.45 -1.35
N VAL A 228 -11.95 3.82 -0.13
CA VAL A 228 -11.22 2.96 0.81
C VAL A 228 -12.00 2.87 2.11
N SER A 229 -12.27 1.67 2.58
CA SER A 229 -12.84 1.42 3.92
C SER A 229 -12.37 0.08 4.48
N THR A 230 -12.65 -0.15 5.76
CA THR A 230 -12.64 -1.51 6.28
C THR A 230 -13.84 -2.31 5.74
N TRP A 231 -13.82 -3.64 5.91
CA TRP A 231 -14.98 -4.49 5.54
C TRP A 231 -16.25 -4.19 6.32
N SER A 232 -16.13 -3.54 7.48
CA SER A 232 -17.27 -3.04 8.27
C SER A 232 -17.63 -1.58 7.95
N ASN A 233 -17.15 -1.04 6.82
CA ASN A 233 -17.41 0.32 6.34
C ASN A 233 -16.94 1.42 7.31
N LYS A 234 -15.89 1.16 8.08
CA LYS A 234 -15.21 2.16 8.93
C LYS A 234 -14.04 2.78 8.19
N ASP A 235 -13.50 3.87 8.71
CA ASP A 235 -12.29 4.50 8.15
C ASP A 235 -11.11 3.51 8.17
N ALA A 236 -10.40 3.44 7.06
CA ALA A 236 -9.26 2.56 6.87
C ALA A 236 -7.98 3.01 7.59
N VAL A 237 -7.97 4.19 8.21
CA VAL A 237 -6.81 4.71 8.95
C VAL A 237 -6.36 3.79 10.09
N ASN A 238 -7.26 2.97 10.62
CA ASN A 238 -6.96 1.99 11.66
C ASN A 238 -6.46 0.65 11.10
N ALA A 239 -6.32 0.54 9.78
CA ALA A 239 -5.89 -0.68 9.07
C ALA A 239 -6.86 -1.87 9.26
N GLY A 240 -6.37 -3.12 9.19
CA GLY A 240 -7.18 -4.34 9.32
C GLY A 240 -7.63 -4.91 7.97
N ASN A 241 -8.86 -5.39 7.90
CA ASN A 241 -9.42 -5.95 6.67
C ASN A 241 -9.96 -4.82 5.78
N ILE A 242 -9.34 -4.63 4.62
CA ILE A 242 -9.55 -3.47 3.75
C ILE A 242 -10.30 -3.88 2.48
N LEU A 243 -11.25 -3.03 2.11
CA LEU A 243 -11.92 -3.01 0.81
C LEU A 243 -11.61 -1.68 0.11
N VAL A 244 -11.14 -1.78 -1.12
CA VAL A 244 -10.99 -0.63 -2.01
C VAL A 244 -11.81 -0.87 -3.27
N SER A 245 -12.48 0.16 -3.76
CA SER A 245 -13.34 0.06 -4.95
C SER A 245 -13.27 1.30 -5.82
N SER A 246 -13.50 1.11 -7.11
CA SER A 246 -13.47 2.17 -8.12
C SER A 246 -14.63 3.16 -8.00
N ASN A 247 -15.79 2.74 -7.47
CA ASN A 247 -16.95 3.61 -7.26
C ASN A 247 -17.87 3.10 -6.15
N LYS A 248 -18.82 3.96 -5.74
CA LYS A 248 -19.74 3.70 -4.63
C LYS A 248 -20.67 2.51 -4.86
N ILE A 249 -21.10 2.28 -6.10
CA ILE A 249 -22.01 1.17 -6.43
C ILE A 249 -21.32 -0.17 -6.19
N VAL A 250 -20.13 -0.33 -6.75
CA VAL A 250 -19.30 -1.53 -6.57
C VAL A 250 -18.94 -1.70 -5.09
N HIS A 251 -18.52 -0.63 -4.41
CA HIS A 251 -18.14 -0.64 -3.00
C HIS A 251 -19.27 -1.15 -2.10
N ASN A 252 -20.45 -0.53 -2.20
CA ASN A 252 -21.59 -0.91 -1.38
C ASN A 252 -22.06 -2.35 -1.63
N LYS A 253 -21.95 -2.83 -2.88
CA LYS A 253 -22.28 -4.22 -3.21
C LYS A 253 -21.33 -5.20 -2.53
N PHE A 254 -20.03 -4.94 -2.58
CA PHE A 254 -19.03 -5.78 -1.90
C PHE A 254 -19.15 -5.72 -0.37
N LEU A 255 -19.43 -4.56 0.23
CA LEU A 255 -19.68 -4.46 1.67
C LEU A 255 -20.84 -5.36 2.11
N LYS A 256 -21.96 -5.39 1.33
CA LYS A 256 -23.08 -6.29 1.61
C LYS A 256 -22.66 -7.77 1.58
N LEU A 257 -21.82 -8.15 0.61
CA LEU A 257 -21.35 -9.52 0.48
C LEU A 257 -20.33 -9.91 1.56
N LEU A 258 -19.55 -8.95 2.06
CA LEU A 258 -18.56 -9.15 3.13
C LEU A 258 -19.20 -9.20 4.53
N LYS A 259 -20.44 -8.69 4.71
CA LYS A 259 -21.11 -8.60 6.01
C LYS A 259 -21.02 -9.87 6.87
N PRO A 260 -21.15 -11.11 6.33
CA PRO A 260 -21.06 -12.34 7.12
C PRO A 260 -19.69 -12.61 7.74
N VAL A 261 -18.64 -11.94 7.28
CA VAL A 261 -17.23 -12.14 7.69
C VAL A 261 -16.52 -10.87 8.12
N SER A 262 -17.25 -9.75 8.21
CA SER A 262 -16.70 -8.40 8.51
C SER A 262 -16.59 -8.07 10.00
N LYS A 263 -16.85 -9.07 10.88
CA LYS A 263 -16.75 -8.87 12.34
C LYS A 263 -15.31 -8.97 12.80
#